data_a5a3590ce852aa9f415ee2d9e200b430
#
_entry.id   a5a3590ce852aa9f415ee2d9e200b430
#
_cell.length_a   1.000
_cell.length_b   1.000
_cell.length_c   1.000
_cell.angle_alpha   90.00
_cell.angle_beta   90.00
_cell.angle_gamma   90.00
#
_symmetry.space_group_name_H-M   'P 1'
#
loop_
_entity.id
_entity.type
_entity.pdbx_description
1 polymer ?
#
loop_
_entity_poly.entity_id
_entity_poly.type
_entity_poly.pdbx_seq_one_letter_code
_entity_poly.pdbx_strand_id
1 'polypeptide(L)'
;GKTVLTEAVARNLFKLMAYKDEYEVARLHTDRTFLDRVNGMFEGDFKLNYHLAPPIIAKKNERGELQKRKFGPAMLTAFRVLARLKGLRGTAFDIFGRTEERRTERALISEYQVSVEQMLTSLNAGNHALALEIARLPEQIKGFGHVKERNLTAVRNRWAGLMQQWHDPQGVRAAA
;
A
#
# COMPACT_ATOMS: atom_id res chain seq x y z
N GLY A 1 -21.87 9.26 16.21
CA GLY A 1 -21.64 8.11 15.40
C GLY A 1 -21.87 8.21 13.89
N LYS A 2 -22.28 9.37 13.32
CA LYS A 2 -22.59 9.46 11.88
C LYS A 2 -21.35 9.53 10.96
N THR A 3 -20.14 9.72 11.50
CA THR A 3 -18.90 9.91 10.72
C THR A 3 -18.06 8.63 10.58
N VAL A 4 -18.39 7.56 11.28
CA VAL A 4 -17.55 6.34 11.34
C VAL A 4 -17.28 5.72 9.95
N LEU A 5 -18.30 5.68 9.07
CA LEU A 5 -18.12 5.18 7.71
C LEU A 5 -17.25 6.12 6.89
N THR A 6 -17.49 7.42 6.96
CA THR A 6 -16.69 8.44 6.26
C THR A 6 -15.24 8.40 6.69
N GLU A 7 -14.98 8.28 7.99
CA GLU A 7 -13.62 8.15 8.53
C GLU A 7 -12.94 6.86 8.08
N ALA A 8 -13.68 5.73 8.07
CA ALA A 8 -13.16 4.46 7.59
C ALA A 8 -12.79 4.54 6.11
N VAL A 9 -13.67 5.11 5.27
CA VAL A 9 -13.41 5.31 3.83
C VAL A 9 -12.21 6.21 3.63
N ALA A 10 -12.17 7.38 4.26
CA ALA A 10 -11.07 8.34 4.10
C ALA A 10 -9.72 7.75 4.53
N ARG A 11 -9.67 7.09 5.69
CA ARG A 11 -8.46 6.45 6.22
C ARG A 11 -7.96 5.34 5.30
N ASN A 12 -8.84 4.50 4.81
CA ASN A 12 -8.47 3.36 4.00
C ASN A 12 -8.13 3.74 2.56
N LEU A 13 -8.81 4.72 1.97
CA LEU A 13 -8.41 5.29 0.69
C LEU A 13 -7.03 5.94 0.79
N PHE A 14 -6.80 6.76 1.82
CA PHE A 14 -5.47 7.34 2.08
C PHE A 14 -4.39 6.25 2.22
N LYS A 15 -4.67 5.17 2.97
CA LYS A 15 -3.74 4.04 3.12
C LYS A 15 -3.39 3.41 1.77
N LEU A 16 -4.36 3.18 0.90
CA LEU A 16 -4.14 2.62 -0.44
C LEU A 16 -3.35 3.59 -1.34
N MET A 17 -3.66 4.89 -1.28
CA MET A 17 -2.95 5.92 -2.05
C MET A 17 -1.52 6.16 -1.57
N ALA A 18 -1.25 5.95 -0.28
CA ALA A 18 0.06 6.18 0.35
C ALA A 18 0.99 4.96 0.22
N TYR A 19 0.89 4.18 -0.86
CA TYR A 19 1.83 3.09 -1.10
C TYR A 19 3.26 3.63 -1.30
N LYS A 20 4.24 2.91 -0.72
CA LYS A 20 5.64 3.32 -0.73
C LYS A 20 6.35 2.68 -1.92
N ASP A 21 6.41 3.40 -3.01
CA ASP A 21 7.28 3.04 -4.13
C ASP A 21 8.72 3.50 -3.90
N GLU A 22 9.58 3.22 -4.84
CA GLU A 22 11.01 3.52 -4.77
C GLU A 22 11.29 5.02 -4.67
N TYR A 23 10.48 5.87 -5.31
CA TYR A 23 10.57 7.33 -5.23
C TYR A 23 10.21 7.83 -3.83
N GLU A 24 9.14 7.29 -3.26
CA GLU A 24 8.70 7.67 -1.92
C GLU A 24 9.66 7.16 -0.84
N VAL A 25 10.17 5.93 -0.98
CA VAL A 25 11.23 5.41 -0.10
C VAL A 25 12.45 6.30 -0.15
N ALA A 26 12.89 6.71 -1.34
CA ALA A 26 14.02 7.63 -1.51
C ALA A 26 13.74 8.99 -0.85
N ARG A 27 12.54 9.55 -1.02
CA ARG A 27 12.12 10.79 -0.40
C ARG A 27 12.17 10.70 1.14
N LEU A 28 11.62 9.63 1.71
CA LEU A 28 11.60 9.41 3.15
C LEU A 28 13.01 9.30 3.75
N HIS A 29 13.93 8.61 3.07
CA HIS A 29 15.32 8.49 3.50
C HIS A 29 16.14 9.78 3.34
N THR A 30 15.68 10.72 2.54
CA THR A 30 16.34 12.03 2.33
C THR A 30 15.63 13.17 3.03
N ASP A 31 14.54 12.88 3.73
CA ASP A 31 13.79 13.86 4.51
C ASP A 31 14.67 14.43 5.63
N ARG A 32 14.68 15.77 5.73
CA ARG A 32 15.52 16.46 6.71
C ARG A 32 15.16 16.08 8.15
N THR A 33 13.86 16.01 8.45
CA THR A 33 13.38 15.65 9.80
C THR A 33 13.84 14.23 10.20
N PHE A 34 13.83 13.29 9.23
CA PHE A 34 14.35 11.94 9.45
C PHE A 34 15.86 11.97 9.72
N LEU A 35 16.64 12.66 8.89
CA LEU A 35 18.10 12.73 9.03
C LEU A 35 18.52 13.43 10.34
N ASP A 36 17.86 14.53 10.68
CA ASP A 36 18.13 15.27 11.92
C ASP A 36 17.82 14.40 13.16
N ARG A 37 16.73 13.61 13.11
CA ARG A 37 16.40 12.65 14.17
C ARG A 37 17.48 11.57 14.30
N VAL A 38 17.93 11.00 13.19
CA VAL A 38 18.97 9.98 13.19
C VAL A 38 20.28 10.56 13.73
N ASN A 39 20.66 11.76 13.29
CA ASN A 39 21.86 12.45 13.79
C ASN A 39 21.81 12.68 15.30
N GLY A 40 20.64 13.02 15.84
CA GLY A 40 20.45 13.24 17.28
C GLY A 40 20.42 11.95 18.12
N MET A 41 20.41 10.75 17.50
CA MET A 41 20.43 9.47 18.22
C MET A 41 21.84 8.98 18.53
N PHE A 42 22.86 9.54 17.91
CA PHE A 42 24.24 9.08 18.02
C PHE A 42 25.17 10.23 18.38
N GLU A 43 26.16 9.95 19.22
CA GLU A 43 27.27 10.84 19.52
C GLU A 43 28.48 10.45 18.65
N GLY A 44 29.22 11.44 18.13
CA GLY A 44 30.37 11.23 17.28
C GLY A 44 30.06 10.79 15.84
N ASP A 45 31.07 10.37 15.13
CA ASP A 45 30.96 9.96 13.72
C ASP A 45 30.29 8.61 13.56
N PHE A 46 29.25 8.53 12.72
CA PHE A 46 28.60 7.27 12.38
C PHE A 46 28.39 7.14 10.85
N LYS A 47 28.14 5.93 10.39
CA LYS A 47 27.87 5.63 8.98
C LYS A 47 26.53 4.94 8.84
N LEU A 48 25.63 5.53 8.03
CA LEU A 48 24.38 4.88 7.66
C LEU A 48 24.62 3.80 6.61
N ASN A 49 24.09 2.62 6.85
CA ASN A 49 24.03 1.54 5.89
C ASN A 49 22.58 1.18 5.61
N TYR A 50 22.25 0.94 4.37
CA TYR A 50 20.88 0.66 3.91
C TYR A 50 20.77 -0.80 3.51
N HIS A 51 19.81 -1.53 4.06
CA HIS A 51 19.52 -2.92 3.71
C HIS A 51 18.30 -2.94 2.79
N LEU A 52 18.54 -3.02 1.48
CA LEU A 52 17.53 -2.87 0.44
C LEU A 52 17.46 -4.12 -0.43
N ALA A 53 16.30 -4.36 -0.99
CA ALA A 53 16.06 -5.35 -2.04
C ALA A 53 15.41 -4.66 -3.26
N PRO A 54 16.15 -3.83 -4.02
CA PRO A 54 15.59 -3.12 -5.16
C PRO A 54 15.05 -4.12 -6.20
N PRO A 55 13.81 -3.98 -6.67
CA PRO A 55 13.15 -4.99 -7.52
C PRO A 55 13.91 -5.31 -8.81
N ILE A 56 14.66 -4.33 -9.34
CA ILE A 56 15.39 -4.45 -10.61
C ILE A 56 16.69 -5.25 -10.46
N ILE A 57 17.34 -5.21 -9.28
CA ILE A 57 18.68 -5.78 -9.07
C ILE A 57 18.76 -6.82 -7.94
N ALA A 58 17.69 -6.99 -7.18
CA ALA A 58 17.66 -7.96 -6.10
C ALA A 58 17.51 -9.40 -6.67
N LYS A 59 18.33 -10.31 -6.17
CA LYS A 59 18.19 -11.73 -6.46
C LYS A 59 17.09 -12.33 -5.59
N LYS A 60 16.37 -13.31 -6.12
CA LYS A 60 15.45 -14.13 -5.35
C LYS A 60 16.20 -15.31 -4.73
N ASN A 61 15.84 -15.69 -3.51
CA ASN A 61 16.30 -16.93 -2.89
C ASN A 61 15.48 -18.13 -3.44
N GLU A 62 15.79 -19.33 -2.98
CA GLU A 62 15.08 -20.57 -3.35
C GLU A 62 13.58 -20.54 -3.00
N ARG A 63 13.17 -19.68 -2.08
CA ARG A 63 11.77 -19.48 -1.67
C ARG A 63 11.08 -18.36 -2.46
N GLY A 64 11.75 -17.79 -3.48
CA GLY A 64 11.22 -16.69 -4.27
C GLY A 64 11.26 -15.32 -3.60
N GLU A 65 11.88 -15.18 -2.42
CA GLU A 65 11.95 -13.93 -1.67
C GLU A 65 13.12 -13.09 -2.15
N LEU A 66 12.93 -11.77 -2.23
CA LEU A 66 13.98 -10.83 -2.61
C LEU A 66 15.05 -10.73 -1.50
N GLN A 67 16.29 -10.99 -1.86
CA GLN A 67 17.42 -10.90 -0.94
C GLN A 67 17.83 -9.45 -0.71
N LYS A 68 17.84 -9.02 0.56
CA LYS A 68 18.36 -7.71 0.94
C LYS A 68 19.89 -7.68 0.81
N ARG A 69 20.38 -6.59 0.22
CA ARG A 69 21.81 -6.30 0.12
C ARG A 69 22.14 -5.04 0.93
N LYS A 70 23.34 -5.01 1.49
CA LYS A 70 23.87 -3.86 2.21
C LYS A 70 24.44 -2.85 1.22
N PHE A 71 24.00 -1.61 1.33
CA PHE A 71 24.53 -0.46 0.59
C PHE A 71 25.12 0.54 1.59
N GLY A 72 26.27 1.10 1.25
CA GLY A 72 26.96 2.09 2.08
C GLY A 72 26.39 3.50 1.98
N PRO A 73 27.06 4.49 2.59
CA PRO A 73 26.61 5.89 2.68
C PRO A 73 26.33 6.57 1.33
N ALA A 74 27.02 6.16 0.26
CA ALA A 74 26.78 6.68 -1.10
C ALA A 74 25.34 6.48 -1.58
N MET A 75 24.60 5.53 -0.97
CA MET A 75 23.19 5.30 -1.27
C MET A 75 22.32 6.51 -0.96
N LEU A 76 22.68 7.33 0.02
CA LEU A 76 21.95 8.57 0.32
C LEU A 76 21.97 9.55 -0.88
N THR A 77 23.09 9.63 -1.61
CA THR A 77 23.17 10.44 -2.82
C THR A 77 22.27 9.87 -3.91
N ALA A 78 22.27 8.55 -4.11
CA ALA A 78 21.36 7.90 -5.06
C ALA A 78 19.88 8.18 -4.69
N PHE A 79 19.53 8.13 -3.42
CA PHE A 79 18.19 8.49 -2.96
C PHE A 79 17.84 9.96 -3.22
N ARG A 80 18.78 10.89 -3.04
CA ARG A 80 18.55 12.31 -3.37
C ARG A 80 18.21 12.52 -4.84
N VAL A 81 18.91 11.84 -5.74
CA VAL A 81 18.62 11.87 -7.17
C VAL A 81 17.24 11.26 -7.44
N LEU A 82 16.98 10.06 -6.91
CA LEU A 82 15.72 9.36 -7.13
C LEU A 82 14.50 10.15 -6.58
N ALA A 83 14.63 10.77 -5.41
CA ALA A 83 13.60 11.63 -4.84
C ALA A 83 13.24 12.83 -5.73
N ARG A 84 14.23 13.40 -6.46
CA ARG A 84 13.99 14.47 -7.43
C ARG A 84 13.23 13.98 -8.67
N LEU A 85 13.41 12.71 -9.02
CA LEU A 85 12.75 12.07 -10.16
C LEU A 85 11.31 11.63 -9.87
N LYS A 86 10.74 11.94 -8.69
CA LYS A 86 9.36 11.58 -8.32
C LYS A 86 8.31 12.04 -9.34
N GLY A 87 8.57 13.11 -10.10
CA GLY A 87 7.69 13.59 -11.17
C GLY A 87 7.54 12.62 -12.35
N LEU A 88 8.43 11.61 -12.47
CA LEU A 88 8.32 10.55 -13.48
C LEU A 88 7.27 9.49 -13.10
N ARG A 89 6.84 9.46 -11.84
CA ARG A 89 5.87 8.51 -11.31
C ARG A 89 4.59 8.51 -12.14
N GLY A 90 4.20 7.34 -12.64
CA GLY A 90 3.00 7.16 -13.46
C GLY A 90 3.13 7.62 -14.91
N THR A 91 4.29 8.13 -15.34
CA THR A 91 4.57 8.48 -16.74
C THR A 91 5.13 7.30 -17.53
N ALA A 92 5.33 7.47 -18.84
CA ALA A 92 5.99 6.49 -19.69
C ALA A 92 7.45 6.18 -19.27
N PHE A 93 8.10 7.10 -18.54
CA PHE A 93 9.46 6.97 -18.03
C PHE A 93 9.53 6.39 -16.61
N ASP A 94 8.41 6.02 -16.01
CA ASP A 94 8.35 5.37 -14.70
C ASP A 94 8.81 3.91 -14.78
N ILE A 95 10.10 3.69 -14.58
CA ILE A 95 10.70 2.34 -14.64
C ILE A 95 10.20 1.40 -13.53
N PHE A 96 9.83 1.96 -12.37
CA PHE A 96 9.32 1.17 -11.23
C PHE A 96 7.83 0.90 -11.35
N GLY A 97 7.07 1.81 -11.92
CA GLY A 97 5.63 1.71 -12.05
C GLY A 97 5.13 0.57 -12.94
N ARG A 98 6.02 -0.08 -13.69
CA ARG A 98 5.70 -1.21 -14.58
C ARG A 98 5.69 -2.56 -13.87
N THR A 99 6.15 -2.64 -12.64
CA THR A 99 6.14 -3.89 -11.86
C THR A 99 4.70 -4.32 -11.57
N GLU A 100 4.48 -5.63 -11.44
CA GLU A 100 3.17 -6.20 -11.12
C GLU A 100 2.65 -5.66 -9.79
N GLU A 101 3.53 -5.55 -8.78
CA GLU A 101 3.19 -4.99 -7.47
C GLU A 101 2.64 -3.56 -7.60
N ARG A 102 3.26 -2.70 -8.40
CA ARG A 102 2.81 -1.31 -8.59
C ARG A 102 1.50 -1.21 -9.36
N ARG A 103 1.30 -2.10 -10.36
CA ARG A 103 0.01 -2.18 -11.06
C ARG A 103 -1.10 -2.59 -10.10
N THR A 104 -0.84 -3.60 -9.28
CA THR A 104 -1.78 -4.08 -8.26
C THR A 104 -2.14 -2.99 -7.24
N GLU A 105 -1.16 -2.23 -6.75
CA GLU A 105 -1.41 -1.13 -5.81
C GLU A 105 -2.28 -0.03 -6.41
N ARG A 106 -2.04 0.34 -7.68
CA ARG A 106 -2.91 1.30 -8.38
C ARG A 106 -4.31 0.75 -8.64
N ALA A 107 -4.41 -0.51 -9.04
CA ALA A 107 -5.71 -1.16 -9.26
C ALA A 107 -6.55 -1.19 -7.98
N LEU A 108 -5.93 -1.46 -6.82
CA LEU A 108 -6.63 -1.46 -5.53
C LEU A 108 -7.26 -0.12 -5.19
N ILE A 109 -6.66 0.99 -5.57
CA ILE A 109 -7.24 2.33 -5.35
C ILE A 109 -8.56 2.44 -6.12
N SER A 110 -8.54 2.09 -7.41
CA SER A 110 -9.73 2.14 -8.27
C SER A 110 -10.79 1.12 -7.85
N GLU A 111 -10.40 -0.11 -7.51
CA GLU A 111 -11.29 -1.15 -6.99
C GLU A 111 -12.03 -0.66 -5.73
N TYR A 112 -11.29 0.01 -4.82
CA TYR A 112 -11.86 0.55 -3.60
C TYR A 112 -12.82 1.71 -3.86
N GLN A 113 -12.45 2.66 -4.74
CA GLN A 113 -13.31 3.77 -5.11
C GLN A 113 -14.63 3.30 -5.74
N VAL A 114 -14.55 2.37 -6.70
CA VAL A 114 -15.74 1.76 -7.33
C VAL A 114 -16.64 1.09 -6.29
N SER A 115 -16.06 0.35 -5.35
CA SER A 115 -16.84 -0.30 -4.28
C SER A 115 -17.53 0.72 -3.38
N VAL A 116 -16.87 1.82 -3.04
CA VAL A 116 -17.46 2.91 -2.24
C VAL A 116 -18.59 3.57 -3.02
N GLU A 117 -18.40 3.88 -4.29
CA GLU A 117 -19.44 4.47 -5.15
C GLU A 117 -20.67 3.56 -5.24
N GLN A 118 -20.47 2.25 -5.45
CA GLN A 118 -21.56 1.29 -5.47
C GLN A 118 -22.32 1.24 -4.13
N MET A 119 -21.60 1.26 -3.01
CA MET A 119 -22.24 1.31 -1.70
C MET A 119 -23.10 2.57 -1.51
N LEU A 120 -22.62 3.72 -1.96
CA LEU A 120 -23.32 5.00 -1.81
C LEU A 120 -24.66 5.04 -2.55
N THR A 121 -24.84 4.28 -3.62
CA THR A 121 -26.08 4.28 -4.41
C THR A 121 -27.29 3.70 -3.64
N SER A 122 -27.04 2.80 -2.68
CA SER A 122 -28.10 2.08 -1.94
C SER A 122 -27.90 2.06 -0.43
N LEU A 123 -26.99 2.91 0.09
CA LEU A 123 -26.68 3.00 1.51
C LEU A 123 -27.91 3.42 2.33
N ASN A 124 -28.20 2.65 3.39
CA ASN A 124 -29.27 2.93 4.32
C ASN A 124 -28.91 2.43 5.73
N ALA A 125 -29.80 2.63 6.71
CA ALA A 125 -29.54 2.23 8.09
C ALA A 125 -29.39 0.71 8.25
N GLY A 126 -30.07 -0.09 7.45
CA GLY A 126 -30.05 -1.56 7.54
C GLY A 126 -28.76 -2.19 7.00
N ASN A 127 -28.08 -1.55 6.07
CA ASN A 127 -26.83 -2.06 5.46
C ASN A 127 -25.57 -1.30 5.89
N HIS A 128 -25.70 -0.30 6.77
CA HIS A 128 -24.57 0.53 7.23
C HIS A 128 -23.44 -0.29 7.88
N ALA A 129 -23.77 -1.35 8.63
CA ALA A 129 -22.76 -2.23 9.25
C ALA A 129 -21.93 -2.96 8.19
N LEU A 130 -22.58 -3.48 7.15
CA LEU A 130 -21.93 -4.14 6.02
C LEU A 130 -21.05 -3.15 5.23
N ALA A 131 -21.54 -1.93 4.99
CA ALA A 131 -20.75 -0.88 4.36
C ALA A 131 -19.48 -0.56 5.15
N LEU A 132 -19.58 -0.48 6.48
CA LEU A 132 -18.42 -0.25 7.34
C LEU A 132 -17.42 -1.41 7.31
N GLU A 133 -17.91 -2.64 7.25
CA GLU A 133 -17.06 -3.83 7.11
C GLU A 133 -16.28 -3.80 5.79
N ILE A 134 -16.96 -3.54 4.67
CA ILE A 134 -16.33 -3.39 3.35
C ILE A 134 -15.30 -2.25 3.36
N ALA A 135 -15.67 -1.09 3.91
CA ALA A 135 -14.78 0.07 3.98
C ALA A 135 -13.49 -0.18 4.77
N ARG A 136 -13.49 -1.14 5.72
CA ARG A 136 -12.33 -1.51 6.54
C ARG A 136 -11.46 -2.60 5.96
N LEU A 137 -11.84 -3.25 4.87
CA LEU A 137 -11.07 -4.35 4.28
C LEU A 137 -9.61 -3.99 4.00
N PRO A 138 -9.26 -2.80 3.49
CA PRO A 138 -7.86 -2.45 3.26
C PRO A 138 -6.99 -2.48 4.53
N GLU A 139 -7.56 -2.39 5.74
CA GLU A 139 -6.80 -2.49 6.99
C GLU A 139 -6.05 -3.84 7.11
N GLN A 140 -6.58 -4.88 6.48
CA GLN A 140 -6.05 -6.24 6.51
C GLN A 140 -4.93 -6.46 5.48
N ILE A 141 -4.76 -5.57 4.49
CA ILE A 141 -3.65 -5.62 3.54
C ILE A 141 -2.39 -5.13 4.22
N LYS A 142 -1.60 -6.05 4.76
CA LYS A 142 -0.39 -5.77 5.54
C LYS A 142 0.79 -6.61 5.02
N GLY A 143 2.01 -6.14 5.31
CA GLY A 143 3.24 -6.82 4.95
C GLY A 143 3.88 -6.30 3.68
N PHE A 144 4.91 -7.01 3.21
CA PHE A 144 5.68 -6.72 2.02
C PHE A 144 5.92 -8.00 1.24
N GLY A 145 6.08 -7.89 -0.10
CA GLY A 145 6.36 -9.03 -0.97
C GLY A 145 5.30 -10.13 -0.84
N HIS A 146 5.72 -11.38 -0.76
CA HIS A 146 4.84 -12.57 -0.68
C HIS A 146 3.85 -12.55 0.50
N VAL A 147 4.20 -11.92 1.63
CA VAL A 147 3.29 -11.79 2.79
C VAL A 147 2.13 -10.88 2.42
N LYS A 148 2.41 -9.75 1.75
CA LYS A 148 1.39 -8.82 1.27
C LYS A 148 0.50 -9.46 0.20
N GLU A 149 1.07 -10.21 -0.73
CA GLU A 149 0.33 -10.93 -1.78
C GLU A 149 -0.66 -11.94 -1.20
N ARG A 150 -0.22 -12.76 -0.23
CA ARG A 150 -1.09 -13.71 0.47
C ARG A 150 -2.24 -13.01 1.20
N ASN A 151 -1.93 -11.94 1.94
CA ASN A 151 -2.95 -11.17 2.65
C ASN A 151 -3.93 -10.52 1.66
N LEU A 152 -3.43 -10.00 0.53
CA LEU A 152 -4.25 -9.39 -0.51
C LEU A 152 -5.21 -10.40 -1.13
N THR A 153 -4.75 -11.61 -1.44
CA THR A 153 -5.60 -12.68 -1.97
C THR A 153 -6.75 -13.00 -1.01
N ALA A 154 -6.45 -13.16 0.29
CA ALA A 154 -7.47 -13.40 1.31
C ALA A 154 -8.47 -12.23 1.41
N VAL A 155 -7.97 -10.99 1.37
CA VAL A 155 -8.82 -9.80 1.42
C VAL A 155 -9.69 -9.68 0.18
N ARG A 156 -9.17 -9.94 -1.01
CA ARG A 156 -9.97 -9.89 -2.26
C ARG A 156 -11.10 -10.91 -2.26
N ASN A 157 -10.84 -12.13 -1.78
CA ASN A 157 -11.88 -13.16 -1.66
C ASN A 157 -13.00 -12.71 -0.70
N ARG A 158 -12.62 -12.17 0.46
CA ARG A 158 -13.58 -11.61 1.41
C ARG A 158 -14.34 -10.42 0.83
N TRP A 159 -13.65 -9.55 0.13
CA TRP A 159 -14.22 -8.36 -0.52
C TRP A 159 -15.28 -8.76 -1.55
N ALA A 160 -14.95 -9.71 -2.43
CA ALA A 160 -15.91 -10.23 -3.41
C ALA A 160 -17.16 -10.80 -2.73
N GLY A 161 -17.00 -11.59 -1.65
CA GLY A 161 -18.13 -12.13 -0.88
C GLY A 161 -18.99 -11.05 -0.25
N LEU A 162 -18.40 -10.03 0.37
CA LEU A 162 -19.14 -8.93 0.99
C LEU A 162 -19.82 -8.03 -0.06
N MET A 163 -19.21 -7.80 -1.21
CA MET A 163 -19.83 -7.08 -2.31
C MET A 163 -20.98 -7.87 -2.93
N GLN A 164 -20.87 -9.21 -3.03
CA GLN A 164 -21.99 -10.07 -3.43
C GLN A 164 -23.15 -9.95 -2.44
N GLN A 165 -22.88 -10.00 -1.13
CA GLN A 165 -23.89 -9.77 -0.10
C GLN A 165 -24.51 -8.37 -0.18
N TRP A 166 -23.73 -7.36 -0.57
CA TRP A 166 -24.23 -6.00 -0.78
C TRP A 166 -25.24 -5.93 -1.91
N HIS A 167 -24.97 -6.61 -3.03
CA HIS A 167 -25.82 -6.62 -4.21
C HIS A 167 -27.02 -7.57 -4.10
N ASP A 168 -26.84 -8.70 -3.40
CA ASP A 168 -27.91 -9.68 -3.16
C ASP A 168 -28.01 -10.08 -1.66
N PRO A 169 -28.67 -9.23 -0.86
CA PRO A 169 -28.81 -9.50 0.58
C PRO A 169 -29.66 -10.74 0.91
N GLN A 170 -30.50 -11.20 -0.03
CA GLN A 170 -31.40 -12.35 0.19
C GLN A 170 -30.77 -13.67 -0.25
N GLY A 171 -29.99 -13.67 -1.33
CA GLY A 171 -29.34 -14.88 -1.83
C GLY A 171 -28.35 -15.49 -0.84
N VAL A 172 -27.64 -14.65 -0.08
CA VAL A 172 -26.69 -15.13 0.96
C VAL A 172 -27.39 -15.72 2.18
N ARG A 173 -28.59 -15.24 2.55
CA ARG A 173 -29.38 -15.80 3.66
C ARG A 173 -30.00 -17.16 3.34
N ALA A 174 -30.23 -17.45 2.07
CA ALA A 174 -30.80 -18.71 1.62
C ALA A 174 -29.75 -19.84 1.51
N ALA A 175 -28.47 -19.50 1.46
CA ALA A 175 -27.34 -20.44 1.32
C ALA A 175 -26.61 -20.77 2.64
N ALA A 176 -27.02 -20.16 3.75
CA ALA A 176 -26.47 -20.39 5.10
C ALA A 176 -27.45 -21.21 5.95
#